data_beb21f69a57add57f10e00810d4a52e4
#
_entry.id   beb21f69a57add57f10e00810d4a52e4
#
_cell.length_a   1.000
_cell.length_b   1.000
_cell.length_c   1.000
_cell.angle_alpha   90.00
_cell.angle_beta   90.00
_cell.angle_gamma   90.00
#
_symmetry.space_group_name_H-M   'P 1'
#
loop_
_entity.id
_entity.type
_entity.pdbx_description
1 polymer ?
#
loop_
_entity_poly.entity_id
_entity_poly.type
_entity_poly.pdbx_seq_one_letter_code
_entity_poly.pdbx_strand_id
1 'polypeptide(L)'
;RWRTLIEQMLSRGGPRLYQKPAVTREGRVHHRELMCRIFDGNEEVSSAEYMPMVLQFGLSEEYDRLLISRLIPLLRYWPEENLAIQVTAESLIRPRFQRWLRDTLMQCEKSQRRRIIIELAEADVGQHISRLQPVIRLVNALGVRVAVNQAGLTLVSTSWIKELNVELLKLHPG
;
A
#
# COMPACT_ATOMS: atom_id res chain seq x y z
N ARG A 1 -10.02 22.93 -7.09
CA ARG A 1 -8.92 22.50 -7.96
C ARG A 1 -8.41 21.10 -7.63
N TRP A 2 -8.02 20.85 -6.39
CA TRP A 2 -7.54 19.53 -5.97
C TRP A 2 -8.61 18.45 -6.18
N ARG A 3 -9.85 18.76 -5.83
CA ARG A 3 -10.94 17.79 -5.96
C ARG A 3 -11.15 17.38 -7.41
N THR A 4 -11.15 18.35 -8.34
CA THR A 4 -11.29 18.07 -9.75
C THR A 4 -10.15 17.19 -10.27
N LEU A 5 -8.92 17.51 -9.86
CA LEU A 5 -7.75 16.75 -10.27
C LEU A 5 -7.81 15.29 -9.79
N ILE A 6 -8.20 15.10 -8.55
CA ILE A 6 -8.30 13.77 -7.95
C ILE A 6 -9.44 12.97 -8.56
N GLU A 7 -10.61 13.59 -8.75
CA GLU A 7 -11.76 12.93 -9.37
C GLU A 7 -11.45 12.52 -10.81
N GLN A 8 -10.75 13.35 -11.56
CA GLN A 8 -10.30 13.01 -12.91
C GLN A 8 -9.34 11.85 -12.91
N MET A 9 -8.40 11.83 -11.98
CA MET A 9 -7.45 10.72 -11.82
C MET A 9 -8.19 9.42 -11.57
N LEU A 10 -9.15 9.41 -10.65
CA LEU A 10 -9.92 8.21 -10.34
C LEU A 10 -10.77 7.75 -11.52
N SER A 11 -11.39 8.68 -12.24
CA SER A 11 -12.21 8.35 -13.41
C SER A 11 -11.41 7.76 -14.56
N ARG A 12 -10.11 8.04 -14.62
CA ARG A 12 -9.21 7.51 -15.64
C ARG A 12 -8.54 6.19 -15.23
N GLY A 13 -8.94 5.60 -14.11
CA GLY A 13 -8.43 4.33 -13.65
C GLY A 13 -7.33 4.41 -12.62
N GLY A 14 -7.07 5.58 -12.07
CA GLY A 14 -6.10 5.78 -11.01
C GLY A 14 -4.83 6.51 -11.46
N PRO A 15 -3.86 6.63 -10.57
CA PRO A 15 -2.62 7.33 -10.87
C PRO A 15 -1.72 6.51 -11.79
N ARG A 16 -0.67 7.13 -12.28
CA ARG A 16 0.36 6.41 -13.01
C ARG A 16 1.24 5.66 -12.02
N LEU A 17 1.48 4.37 -12.30
CA LEU A 17 2.31 3.53 -11.46
C LEU A 17 3.74 3.48 -11.98
N TYR A 18 4.68 3.57 -11.04
CA TYR A 18 6.11 3.38 -11.28
C TYR A 18 6.59 2.29 -10.35
N GLN A 19 7.61 1.56 -10.73
CA GLN A 19 8.22 0.59 -9.85
C GLN A 19 9.63 1.04 -9.48
N LYS A 20 10.02 0.76 -8.24
CA LYS A 20 11.36 1.02 -7.74
C LYS A 20 11.85 -0.26 -7.04
N PRO A 21 12.95 -0.86 -7.51
CA PRO A 21 13.47 -2.05 -6.83
C PRO A 21 14.10 -1.69 -5.49
N ALA A 22 13.76 -2.46 -4.47
CA ALA A 22 14.44 -2.40 -3.17
C ALA A 22 15.47 -3.51 -3.13
N VAL A 23 16.73 -3.13 -3.09
CA VAL A 23 17.83 -4.09 -3.22
C VAL A 23 18.45 -4.41 -1.85
N THR A 24 18.93 -5.65 -1.72
CA THR A 24 19.67 -6.09 -0.55
C THR A 24 21.11 -5.57 -0.64
N ARG A 25 21.90 -5.80 0.42
CA ARG A 25 23.32 -5.45 0.43
C ARG A 25 24.11 -6.17 -0.67
N GLU A 26 23.64 -7.37 -1.05
CA GLU A 26 24.25 -8.18 -2.10
C GLU A 26 23.80 -7.78 -3.50
N GLY A 27 22.97 -6.73 -3.62
CA GLY A 27 22.49 -6.24 -4.90
C GLY A 27 21.31 -7.02 -5.49
N ARG A 28 20.70 -7.93 -4.73
CA ARG A 28 19.51 -8.67 -5.18
C ARG A 28 18.26 -7.85 -4.93
N VAL A 29 17.28 -7.97 -5.81
CA VAL A 29 15.97 -7.35 -5.61
C VAL A 29 15.20 -8.13 -4.56
N HIS A 30 14.94 -7.48 -3.42
CA HIS A 30 14.11 -8.04 -2.35
C HIS A 30 12.64 -7.93 -2.72
N HIS A 31 12.23 -6.76 -3.18
CA HIS A 31 10.88 -6.50 -3.65
C HIS A 31 10.90 -5.29 -4.58
N ARG A 32 9.80 -5.08 -5.29
CA ARG A 32 9.59 -3.85 -6.07
C ARG A 32 8.51 -3.04 -5.40
N GLU A 33 8.79 -1.78 -5.15
CA GLU A 33 7.81 -0.84 -4.62
C GLU A 33 7.05 -0.20 -5.76
N LEU A 34 5.73 -0.23 -5.67
CA LEU A 34 4.87 0.44 -6.62
C LEU A 34 4.60 1.85 -6.10
N MET A 35 5.02 2.83 -6.86
CA MET A 35 4.89 4.24 -6.52
C MET A 35 3.90 4.89 -7.45
N CYS A 36 3.20 5.90 -6.97
CA CYS A 36 2.10 6.52 -7.68
C CYS A 36 2.36 8.01 -7.88
N ARG A 37 2.03 8.50 -9.07
CA ARG A 37 2.13 9.91 -9.42
C ARG A 37 0.97 10.28 -10.31
N ILE A 38 0.57 11.55 -10.25
CA ILE A 38 -0.42 12.11 -11.16
C ILE A 38 0.17 13.33 -11.86
N PHE A 39 -0.45 13.73 -12.95
CA PHE A 39 -0.01 14.89 -13.71
C PHE A 39 -1.10 15.94 -13.73
N ASP A 40 -0.71 17.18 -13.41
CA ASP A 40 -1.54 18.36 -13.56
C ASP A 40 -0.98 19.14 -14.76
N GLY A 41 -1.54 18.89 -15.93
CA GLY A 41 -0.91 19.33 -17.17
C GLY A 41 0.41 18.61 -17.39
N ASN A 42 1.51 19.37 -17.45
CA ASN A 42 2.85 18.80 -17.58
C ASN A 42 3.56 18.67 -16.25
N GLU A 43 2.94 19.12 -15.18
CA GLU A 43 3.53 19.09 -13.84
C GLU A 43 3.24 17.77 -13.16
N GLU A 44 4.29 17.14 -12.63
CA GLU A 44 4.20 15.88 -11.92
C GLU A 44 3.90 16.13 -10.44
N VAL A 45 2.88 15.43 -9.92
CA VAL A 45 2.47 15.54 -8.53
C VAL A 45 2.65 14.19 -7.84
N SER A 46 3.44 14.16 -6.79
CA SER A 46 3.75 12.93 -6.05
C SER A 46 2.58 12.52 -5.17
N SER A 47 2.58 11.23 -4.78
CA SER A 47 1.56 10.72 -3.85
C SER A 47 1.62 11.42 -2.49
N ALA A 48 2.81 11.81 -2.04
CA ALA A 48 2.94 12.57 -0.80
C ALA A 48 2.17 13.90 -0.84
N GLU A 49 2.10 14.52 -2.03
CA GLU A 49 1.39 15.78 -2.21
C GLU A 49 -0.13 15.59 -2.32
N TYR A 50 -0.59 14.57 -3.05
CA TYR A 50 -2.03 14.45 -3.31
C TYR A 50 -2.77 13.55 -2.32
N MET A 51 -2.11 12.63 -1.62
CA MET A 51 -2.80 11.72 -0.70
C MET A 51 -3.53 12.42 0.45
N PRO A 52 -3.00 13.50 1.05
CA PRO A 52 -3.78 14.22 2.05
C PRO A 52 -5.12 14.72 1.51
N MET A 53 -5.19 15.07 0.23
CA MET A 53 -6.44 15.50 -0.40
C MET A 53 -7.36 14.34 -0.67
N VAL A 54 -6.82 13.19 -1.07
CA VAL A 54 -7.62 11.96 -1.24
C VAL A 54 -8.33 11.62 0.07
N LEU A 55 -7.61 11.68 1.18
CA LEU A 55 -8.16 11.41 2.50
C LEU A 55 -9.19 12.47 2.91
N GLN A 56 -8.88 13.73 2.69
CA GLN A 56 -9.77 14.83 3.04
C GLN A 56 -11.10 14.76 2.29
N PHE A 57 -11.08 14.36 1.03
CA PHE A 57 -12.29 14.26 0.22
C PHE A 57 -13.03 12.93 0.40
N GLY A 58 -12.52 12.05 1.28
CA GLY A 58 -13.16 10.76 1.54
C GLY A 58 -13.07 9.77 0.39
N LEU A 59 -12.04 9.87 -0.43
CA LEU A 59 -11.87 9.05 -1.64
C LEU A 59 -10.83 7.95 -1.48
N SER A 60 -10.36 7.70 -0.26
CA SER A 60 -9.29 6.72 0.00
C SER A 60 -9.69 5.30 -0.40
N GLU A 61 -10.93 4.89 -0.10
CA GLU A 61 -11.39 3.54 -0.40
C GLU A 61 -11.43 3.29 -1.91
N GLU A 62 -11.96 4.22 -2.67
CA GLU A 62 -12.01 4.14 -4.13
C GLU A 62 -10.59 4.10 -4.71
N TYR A 63 -9.72 4.95 -4.20
CA TYR A 63 -8.31 5.00 -4.61
C TYR A 63 -7.60 3.67 -4.34
N ASP A 64 -7.71 3.15 -3.13
CA ASP A 64 -7.02 1.92 -2.75
C ASP A 64 -7.53 0.70 -3.52
N ARG A 65 -8.84 0.66 -3.82
CA ARG A 65 -9.40 -0.41 -4.64
C ARG A 65 -8.80 -0.42 -6.04
N LEU A 66 -8.67 0.77 -6.64
CA LEU A 66 -8.06 0.89 -7.97
C LEU A 66 -6.62 0.39 -7.97
N LEU A 67 -5.83 0.78 -6.97
CA LEU A 67 -4.43 0.38 -6.89
C LEU A 67 -4.27 -1.12 -6.71
N ILE A 68 -5.03 -1.70 -5.80
CA ILE A 68 -4.98 -3.15 -5.55
C ILE A 68 -5.41 -3.93 -6.78
N SER A 69 -6.46 -3.45 -7.46
CA SER A 69 -6.92 -4.09 -8.69
C SER A 69 -5.86 -4.05 -9.79
N ARG A 70 -5.05 -2.99 -9.84
CA ARG A 70 -3.98 -2.87 -10.83
C ARG A 70 -2.73 -3.66 -10.44
N LEU A 71 -2.56 -3.92 -9.15
CA LEU A 71 -1.45 -4.74 -8.65
C LEU A 71 -1.53 -6.18 -9.17
N ILE A 72 -2.71 -6.74 -9.21
CA ILE A 72 -2.92 -8.17 -9.51
C ILE A 72 -2.36 -8.57 -10.88
N PRO A 73 -2.64 -7.85 -11.98
CA PRO A 73 -2.01 -8.18 -13.26
C PRO A 73 -0.48 -8.09 -13.22
N LEU A 74 0.08 -7.21 -12.39
CA LEU A 74 1.53 -7.05 -12.29
C LEU A 74 2.20 -8.24 -11.64
N LEU A 75 1.49 -9.02 -10.83
CA LEU A 75 2.01 -10.27 -10.28
C LEU A 75 2.34 -11.28 -11.36
N ARG A 76 1.63 -11.24 -12.49
CA ARG A 76 1.92 -12.08 -13.64
C ARG A 76 3.04 -11.51 -14.50
N TYR A 77 3.12 -10.18 -14.54
CA TYR A 77 4.18 -9.50 -15.29
C TYR A 77 5.57 -9.76 -14.68
N TRP A 78 5.63 -9.81 -13.34
CA TRP A 78 6.84 -10.16 -12.59
C TRP A 78 6.59 -11.42 -11.77
N PRO A 79 6.63 -12.61 -12.37
CA PRO A 79 6.16 -13.84 -11.70
C PRO A 79 7.04 -14.33 -10.56
N GLU A 80 8.29 -13.85 -10.50
CA GLU A 80 9.23 -14.27 -9.46
C GLU A 80 9.44 -13.21 -8.36
N GLU A 81 8.79 -12.07 -8.46
CA GLU A 81 9.12 -10.96 -7.58
C GLU A 81 8.02 -10.63 -6.60
N ASN A 82 8.43 -10.09 -5.46
CA ASN A 82 7.53 -9.53 -4.46
C ASN A 82 7.19 -8.10 -4.84
N LEU A 83 5.92 -7.74 -4.72
CA LEU A 83 5.43 -6.40 -5.05
C LEU A 83 4.85 -5.76 -3.79
N ALA A 84 5.29 -4.55 -3.50
CA ALA A 84 4.83 -3.79 -2.35
C ALA A 84 4.02 -2.58 -2.80
N ILE A 85 2.90 -2.35 -2.14
CA ILE A 85 2.02 -1.22 -2.43
C ILE A 85 1.52 -0.62 -1.13
N GLN A 86 1.52 0.71 -1.06
CA GLN A 86 1.02 1.40 0.11
C GLN A 86 -0.51 1.47 0.06
N VAL A 87 -1.15 1.13 1.18
CA VAL A 87 -2.60 1.19 1.34
C VAL A 87 -2.90 2.03 2.58
N THR A 88 -3.96 2.85 2.51
CA THR A 88 -4.29 3.71 3.64
C THR A 88 -4.95 2.93 4.76
N ALA A 89 -4.66 3.30 6.00
CA ALA A 89 -5.37 2.76 7.16
C ALA A 89 -6.85 3.13 7.12
N GLU A 90 -7.18 4.29 6.59
CA GLU A 90 -8.57 4.73 6.42
C GLU A 90 -9.43 3.71 5.68
N SER A 91 -8.88 3.06 4.66
CA SER A 91 -9.57 2.01 3.93
C SER A 91 -9.56 0.70 4.71
N LEU A 92 -8.40 0.31 5.22
CA LEU A 92 -8.19 -1.00 5.85
C LEU A 92 -9.04 -1.22 7.10
N ILE A 93 -9.36 -0.16 7.84
CA ILE A 93 -10.18 -0.29 9.05
C ILE A 93 -11.68 -0.43 8.77
N ARG A 94 -12.12 -0.29 7.52
CA ARG A 94 -13.53 -0.36 7.16
C ARG A 94 -13.93 -1.81 6.83
N PRO A 95 -14.97 -2.34 7.49
CA PRO A 95 -15.39 -3.73 7.23
C PRO A 95 -15.75 -4.01 5.77
N ARG A 96 -16.38 -3.05 5.10
CA ARG A 96 -16.71 -3.19 3.68
C ARG A 96 -15.48 -3.35 2.80
N PHE A 97 -14.45 -2.55 3.07
CA PHE A 97 -13.19 -2.65 2.35
C PHE A 97 -12.49 -3.98 2.64
N GLN A 98 -12.53 -4.43 3.89
CA GLN A 98 -11.92 -5.71 4.29
C GLN A 98 -12.55 -6.89 3.55
N ARG A 99 -13.89 -6.90 3.41
CA ARG A 99 -14.58 -7.94 2.65
C ARG A 99 -14.20 -7.92 1.18
N TRP A 100 -14.17 -6.74 0.58
CA TRP A 100 -13.74 -6.58 -0.81
C TRP A 100 -12.30 -7.06 -0.99
N LEU A 101 -11.41 -6.70 -0.09
CA LEU A 101 -10.01 -7.08 -0.13
C LEU A 101 -9.84 -8.61 -0.05
N ARG A 102 -10.54 -9.22 0.90
CA ARG A 102 -10.55 -10.68 1.02
C ARG A 102 -11.02 -11.34 -0.27
N ASP A 103 -12.14 -10.91 -0.82
CA ASP A 103 -12.70 -11.51 -2.02
C ASP A 103 -11.78 -11.33 -3.23
N THR A 104 -11.16 -10.16 -3.33
CA THR A 104 -10.19 -9.88 -4.39
C THR A 104 -8.95 -10.75 -4.27
N LEU A 105 -8.40 -10.88 -3.07
CA LEU A 105 -7.23 -11.72 -2.83
C LEU A 105 -7.51 -13.20 -3.04
N MET A 106 -8.73 -13.64 -2.74
CA MET A 106 -9.12 -15.03 -2.96
C MET A 106 -9.22 -15.42 -4.43
N GLN A 107 -9.25 -14.44 -5.34
CA GLN A 107 -9.17 -14.70 -6.78
C GLN A 107 -7.74 -15.02 -7.22
N CYS A 108 -6.75 -14.71 -6.39
CA CYS A 108 -5.36 -15.02 -6.64
C CYS A 108 -4.99 -16.37 -6.06
N GLU A 109 -4.01 -17.04 -6.68
CA GLU A 109 -3.44 -18.25 -6.09
C GLU A 109 -2.61 -17.90 -4.86
N LYS A 110 -2.47 -18.84 -3.94
CA LYS A 110 -1.72 -18.64 -2.72
C LYS A 110 -0.27 -18.20 -2.99
N SER A 111 0.34 -18.76 -4.02
CA SER A 111 1.70 -18.40 -4.43
C SER A 111 1.81 -16.93 -4.86
N GLN A 112 0.76 -16.40 -5.47
CA GLN A 112 0.70 -14.97 -5.83
C GLN A 112 0.49 -14.11 -4.60
N ARG A 113 -0.42 -14.50 -3.71
CA ARG A 113 -0.69 -13.73 -2.48
C ARG A 113 0.56 -13.58 -1.61
N ARG A 114 1.41 -14.62 -1.56
CA ARG A 114 2.66 -14.58 -0.79
C ARG A 114 3.66 -13.54 -1.29
N ARG A 115 3.50 -13.08 -2.52
CA ARG A 115 4.39 -12.08 -3.12
C ARG A 115 3.87 -10.66 -2.94
N ILE A 116 2.68 -10.49 -2.34
CA ILE A 116 2.10 -9.18 -2.09
C ILE A 116 2.55 -8.66 -0.73
N ILE A 117 3.03 -7.44 -0.68
CA ILE A 117 3.39 -6.74 0.54
C ILE A 117 2.53 -5.47 0.62
N ILE A 118 1.69 -5.38 1.65
CA ILE A 118 0.93 -4.17 1.92
C ILE A 118 1.77 -3.30 2.86
N GLU A 119 2.05 -2.07 2.43
CA GLU A 119 2.80 -1.12 3.24
C GLU A 119 1.84 -0.15 3.93
N LEU A 120 2.11 0.08 5.21
CA LEU A 120 1.39 1.04 6.03
C LEU A 120 2.31 2.19 6.38
N ALA A 121 1.79 3.41 6.37
CA ALA A 121 2.52 4.55 6.89
C ALA A 121 2.59 4.46 8.42
N GLU A 122 3.74 4.74 9.00
CA GLU A 122 3.96 4.66 10.44
C GLU A 122 2.95 5.49 11.23
N ALA A 123 2.66 6.70 10.77
CA ALA A 123 1.69 7.59 11.42
C ALA A 123 0.29 6.98 11.46
N ASP A 124 -0.11 6.28 10.38
CA ASP A 124 -1.42 5.64 10.31
C ASP A 124 -1.53 4.49 11.31
N VAL A 125 -0.46 3.72 11.47
CA VAL A 125 -0.44 2.60 12.42
C VAL A 125 -0.62 3.12 13.84
N GLY A 126 0.08 4.18 14.20
CA GLY A 126 -0.02 4.77 15.53
C GLY A 126 -1.43 5.23 15.89
N GLN A 127 -2.19 5.71 14.90
CA GLN A 127 -3.55 6.19 15.12
C GLN A 127 -4.60 5.08 15.15
N HIS A 128 -4.36 3.96 14.48
CA HIS A 128 -5.39 2.95 14.23
C HIS A 128 -4.99 1.54 14.64
N ILE A 129 -4.02 1.41 15.55
CA ILE A 129 -3.40 0.12 15.87
C ILE A 129 -4.40 -0.98 16.21
N SER A 130 -5.36 -0.73 17.08
CA SER A 130 -6.33 -1.75 17.51
C SER A 130 -7.30 -2.13 16.39
N ARG A 131 -7.64 -1.19 15.52
CA ARG A 131 -8.56 -1.44 14.40
C ARG A 131 -7.87 -2.09 13.22
N LEU A 132 -6.55 -1.98 13.12
CA LEU A 132 -5.76 -2.63 12.08
C LEU A 132 -5.46 -4.09 12.38
N GLN A 133 -5.44 -4.50 13.66
CA GLN A 133 -5.12 -5.87 14.03
C GLN A 133 -5.96 -6.92 13.30
N PRO A 134 -7.30 -6.80 13.25
CA PRO A 134 -8.10 -7.83 12.58
C PRO A 134 -7.80 -7.95 11.08
N VAL A 135 -7.63 -6.83 10.38
CA VAL A 135 -7.37 -6.86 8.95
C VAL A 135 -5.96 -7.37 8.65
N ILE A 136 -4.98 -7.05 9.48
CA ILE A 136 -3.63 -7.58 9.32
C ILE A 136 -3.64 -9.10 9.50
N ARG A 137 -4.35 -9.61 10.50
CA ARG A 137 -4.52 -11.06 10.69
C ARG A 137 -5.19 -11.70 9.48
N LEU A 138 -6.21 -11.05 8.95
CA LEU A 138 -6.93 -11.54 7.78
C LEU A 138 -6.00 -11.71 6.58
N VAL A 139 -5.25 -10.68 6.22
CA VAL A 139 -4.39 -10.73 5.06
C VAL A 139 -3.19 -11.65 5.28
N ASN A 140 -2.65 -11.71 6.50
CA ASN A 140 -1.58 -12.66 6.84
C ASN A 140 -2.05 -14.11 6.69
N ALA A 141 -3.29 -14.39 7.11
CA ALA A 141 -3.88 -15.73 6.95
C ALA A 141 -4.01 -16.12 5.48
N LEU A 142 -4.18 -15.14 4.59
CA LEU A 142 -4.23 -15.37 3.15
C LEU A 142 -2.85 -15.44 2.48
N GLY A 143 -1.80 -15.19 3.25
CA GLY A 143 -0.41 -15.22 2.77
C GLY A 143 0.18 -13.87 2.43
N VAL A 144 -0.59 -12.79 2.52
CA VAL A 144 -0.11 -11.43 2.26
C VAL A 144 0.69 -10.92 3.45
N ARG A 145 1.83 -10.31 3.17
CA ARG A 145 2.69 -9.72 4.20
C ARG A 145 2.34 -8.24 4.38
N VAL A 146 2.52 -7.78 5.60
CA VAL A 146 2.30 -6.37 5.94
C VAL A 146 3.61 -5.79 6.45
N ALA A 147 3.96 -4.61 5.96
CA ALA A 147 5.17 -3.91 6.34
C ALA A 147 4.83 -2.48 6.71
N VAL A 148 5.64 -1.91 7.59
CA VAL A 148 5.49 -0.52 7.98
C VAL A 148 6.65 0.28 7.41
N ASN A 149 6.28 1.35 6.73
CA ASN A 149 7.24 2.24 6.12
C ASN A 149 7.86 3.14 7.18
N GLN A 150 9.15 2.96 7.44
CA GLN A 150 9.87 3.73 8.45
C GLN A 150 10.46 4.99 7.84
N ALA A 151 9.78 6.11 8.03
CA ALA A 151 10.33 7.41 7.68
C ALA A 151 11.10 8.05 8.84
N GLY A 152 11.04 7.46 10.04
CA GLY A 152 11.74 7.92 11.22
C GLY A 152 11.44 6.98 12.37
N LEU A 153 12.46 6.65 13.14
CA LEU A 153 12.30 5.79 14.31
C LEU A 153 11.91 6.63 15.50
N THR A 154 10.69 6.44 16.01
CA THR A 154 10.33 6.91 17.34
C THR A 154 10.33 5.70 18.27
N LEU A 155 10.63 5.93 19.55
CA LEU A 155 10.68 4.88 20.56
C LEU A 155 9.35 4.13 20.73
N VAL A 156 8.26 4.74 20.29
CA VAL A 156 6.91 4.16 20.38
C VAL A 156 6.65 3.12 19.30
N SER A 157 7.38 3.19 18.18
CA SER A 157 7.09 2.36 17.00
C SER A 157 7.48 0.90 17.16
N THR A 158 8.36 0.56 18.10
CA THR A 158 8.83 -0.83 18.27
C THR A 158 7.86 -1.72 19.04
N SER A 159 6.97 -1.16 19.86
CA SER A 159 6.03 -1.97 20.66
C SER A 159 4.88 -2.51 19.83
N TRP A 160 4.34 -1.73 18.89
CA TRP A 160 3.21 -2.17 18.08
C TRP A 160 3.60 -3.19 17.00
N ILE A 161 4.88 -3.25 16.60
CA ILE A 161 5.35 -4.23 15.62
C ILE A 161 5.12 -5.65 16.11
N LYS A 162 5.40 -5.91 17.38
CA LYS A 162 5.19 -7.23 17.98
C LYS A 162 3.70 -7.57 18.06
N GLU A 163 2.84 -6.58 18.32
CA GLU A 163 1.41 -6.79 18.43
C GLU A 163 0.77 -7.07 17.08
N LEU A 164 1.25 -6.43 16.00
CA LEU A 164 0.62 -6.48 14.70
C LEU A 164 1.20 -7.53 13.77
N ASN A 165 2.32 -8.16 14.14
CA ASN A 165 3.00 -9.13 13.26
C ASN A 165 3.28 -8.54 11.88
N VAL A 166 3.97 -7.41 11.86
CA VAL A 166 4.34 -6.70 10.63
C VAL A 166 5.85 -6.73 10.44
N GLU A 167 6.28 -6.60 9.18
CA GLU A 167 7.69 -6.49 8.84
C GLU A 167 8.11 -5.01 8.80
N LEU A 168 9.34 -4.75 9.21
CA LEU A 168 9.90 -3.40 9.11
C LEU A 168 10.64 -3.25 7.80
N LEU A 169 10.24 -2.25 7.03
CA LEU A 169 10.97 -1.83 5.85
C LEU A 169 11.83 -0.64 6.21
N LYS A 170 13.14 -0.77 6.02
CA LYS A 170 14.05 0.35 6.16
C LYS A 170 14.11 1.11 4.85
N LEU A 171 13.71 2.38 4.89
CA LEU A 171 13.93 3.27 3.76
C LEU A 171 15.33 3.82 3.84
N HIS A 172 16.10 3.59 2.81
CA HIS A 172 17.38 4.23 2.67
C HIS A 172 17.18 5.55 1.91
N PRO A 173 17.59 6.68 2.50
CA PRO A 173 17.57 7.94 1.78
C PRO A 173 18.54 7.87 0.59
N GLY A 174 18.05 8.28 -0.54
CA GLY A 174 18.83 8.33 -1.77
C GLY A 174 18.68 7.14 -2.67
#